data_17e3d5107c7d99798501ddcacb11b5b2
#
_entry.id   17e3d5107c7d99798501ddcacb11b5b2
#
_cell.length_a   1.000
_cell.length_b   1.000
_cell.length_c   1.000
_cell.angle_alpha   90.00
_cell.angle_beta   90.00
_cell.angle_gamma   90.00
#
_symmetry.space_group_name_H-M   'P 1'
#
loop_
_entity.id
_entity.type
_entity.pdbx_description
1 polymer ?
#
loop_
_entity_poly.entity_id
_entity_poly.type
_entity_poly.pdbx_seq_one_letter_code
_entity_poly.pdbx_strand_id
1 'polypeptide(L)'
;MLLDKITGPKDLKTLTSAQLPQLCEELKRYVLETTPEKAGHILSSITVTELTVALHYVFNTPQDILVWDVGHQAYIHKVITDRKAVFAGNRQKGGISGFTARIESEFDPFGTGHSSTSISAVGGFAQAAQLKKIARMHIAVIGDGALTGGMAFEALNHLGTSGLDVLVI
;
A
#
# COMPACT_ATOMS: atom_id res chain seq x y z
N MET A 1 -13.76 2.73 19.18
CA MET A 1 -13.17 3.55 18.09
C MET A 1 -13.67 3.00 16.75
N LEU A 2 -13.59 3.77 15.67
CA LEU A 2 -13.89 3.25 14.31
C LEU A 2 -12.92 2.14 13.93
N LEU A 3 -11.63 2.31 14.25
CA LEU A 3 -10.57 1.34 13.96
C LEU A 3 -10.83 -0.04 14.58
N ASP A 4 -11.55 -0.13 15.68
CA ASP A 4 -11.87 -1.42 16.32
C ASP A 4 -12.77 -2.29 15.44
N LYS A 5 -13.58 -1.63 14.60
CA LYS A 5 -14.52 -2.29 13.68
C LYS A 5 -13.88 -2.68 12.34
N ILE A 6 -12.65 -2.23 12.08
CA ILE A 6 -11.94 -2.49 10.83
C ILE A 6 -11.05 -3.72 11.00
N THR A 7 -11.39 -4.78 10.30
CA THR A 7 -10.61 -6.02 10.18
C THR A 7 -10.03 -6.19 8.78
N GLY A 8 -10.56 -5.45 7.81
CA GLY A 8 -10.10 -5.45 6.43
C GLY A 8 -10.70 -4.31 5.60
N PRO A 9 -10.26 -4.14 4.35
CA PRO A 9 -10.75 -3.07 3.48
C PRO A 9 -12.26 -3.10 3.22
N LYS A 10 -12.90 -4.25 3.33
CA LYS A 10 -14.36 -4.37 3.19
C LYS A 10 -15.10 -3.62 4.29
N ASP A 11 -14.59 -3.67 5.53
CA ASP A 11 -15.20 -2.96 6.65
C ASP A 11 -15.03 -1.45 6.49
N LEU A 12 -13.84 -1.01 5.98
CA LEU A 12 -13.57 0.38 5.68
C LEU A 12 -14.63 0.98 4.74
N LYS A 13 -15.04 0.22 3.72
CA LYS A 13 -16.05 0.65 2.74
C LYS A 13 -17.46 0.80 3.31
N THR A 14 -17.73 0.31 4.53
CA THR A 14 -19.02 0.51 5.20
C THR A 14 -19.13 1.87 5.88
N LEU A 15 -18.01 2.59 6.05
CA LEU A 15 -17.98 3.92 6.64
C LEU A 15 -18.50 4.97 5.66
N THR A 16 -19.10 6.02 6.19
CA THR A 16 -19.42 7.22 5.41
C THR A 16 -18.14 8.04 5.17
N SER A 17 -18.11 8.82 4.09
CA SER A 17 -16.96 9.71 3.80
C SER A 17 -16.67 10.68 4.97
N ALA A 18 -17.70 11.12 5.70
CA ALA A 18 -17.55 11.98 6.87
C ALA A 18 -16.83 11.32 8.05
N GLN A 19 -16.77 9.98 8.10
CA GLN A 19 -16.08 9.23 9.15
C GLN A 19 -14.60 8.96 8.83
N LEU A 20 -14.21 9.09 7.57
CA LEU A 20 -12.82 8.78 7.15
C LEU A 20 -11.77 9.65 7.84
N PRO A 21 -11.95 10.97 8.03
CA PRO A 21 -10.98 11.78 8.78
C PRO A 21 -10.77 11.28 10.21
N GLN A 22 -11.85 10.91 10.92
CA GLN A 22 -11.72 10.33 12.26
C GLN A 22 -10.93 9.02 12.23
N LEU A 23 -11.19 8.13 11.26
CA LEU A 23 -10.44 6.90 11.11
C LEU A 23 -8.94 7.17 10.84
N CYS A 24 -8.62 8.16 10.02
CA CYS A 24 -7.22 8.55 9.76
C CYS A 24 -6.49 8.93 11.05
N GLU A 25 -7.12 9.73 11.91
CA GLU A 25 -6.53 10.11 13.19
C GLU A 25 -6.36 8.92 14.15
N GLU A 26 -7.33 8.00 14.17
CA GLU A 26 -7.22 6.77 14.97
C GLU A 26 -6.09 5.86 14.47
N LEU A 27 -5.91 5.74 13.15
CA LEU A 27 -4.82 4.99 12.51
C LEU A 27 -3.44 5.58 12.80
N LYS A 28 -3.29 6.91 12.67
CA LYS A 28 -2.05 7.61 13.00
C LYS A 28 -1.65 7.36 14.45
N ARG A 29 -2.61 7.53 15.36
CA ARG A 29 -2.38 7.27 16.79
C ARG A 29 -1.98 5.81 17.05
N TYR A 30 -2.70 4.85 16.47
CA TYR A 30 -2.41 3.43 16.62
C TYR A 30 -0.99 3.08 16.16
N VAL A 31 -0.57 3.58 14.99
CA VAL A 31 0.79 3.35 14.48
C VAL A 31 1.85 3.99 15.39
N LEU A 32 1.61 5.21 15.89
CA LEU A 32 2.54 5.88 16.83
C LEU A 32 2.69 5.12 18.14
N GLU A 33 1.59 4.62 18.72
CA GLU A 33 1.59 3.93 19.99
C GLU A 33 2.13 2.49 19.90
N THR A 34 1.94 1.83 18.77
CA THR A 34 2.32 0.41 18.60
C THR A 34 3.68 0.20 17.94
N THR A 35 4.22 1.22 17.26
CA THR A 35 5.53 1.11 16.60
C THR A 35 6.65 1.40 17.59
N PRO A 36 7.63 0.50 17.80
CA PRO A 36 8.77 0.78 18.66
C PRO A 36 9.54 2.05 18.21
N GLU A 37 10.02 2.84 19.14
CA GLU A 37 10.73 4.12 18.88
C GLU A 37 11.87 4.02 17.84
N LYS A 38 12.51 2.86 17.75
CA LYS A 38 13.62 2.59 16.82
C LYS A 38 13.18 1.99 15.48
N ALA A 39 11.89 1.84 15.23
CA ALA A 39 11.41 1.10 14.06
C ALA A 39 11.48 1.87 12.72
N GLY A 40 11.99 3.08 12.69
CA GLY A 40 12.24 3.88 11.47
C GLY A 40 11.00 4.09 10.56
N HIS A 41 11.02 5.09 9.71
CA HIS A 41 10.00 5.34 8.69
C HIS A 41 8.54 5.54 9.17
N ILE A 42 8.32 5.80 10.47
CA ILE A 42 6.98 6.06 11.01
C ILE A 42 6.36 7.28 10.31
N LEU A 43 7.13 8.36 10.19
CA LEU A 43 6.66 9.60 9.58
C LEU A 43 6.20 9.39 8.13
N SER A 44 6.97 8.64 7.34
CA SER A 44 6.60 8.33 5.95
C SER A 44 5.25 7.61 5.84
N SER A 45 4.91 6.78 6.83
CA SER A 45 3.62 6.08 6.86
C SER A 45 2.48 6.97 7.35
N ILE A 46 2.76 7.87 8.31
CA ILE A 46 1.77 8.80 8.85
C ILE A 46 1.37 9.85 7.82
N THR A 47 2.32 10.38 7.05
CA THR A 47 2.05 11.41 6.03
C THR A 47 1.19 10.91 4.87
N VAL A 48 1.13 9.60 4.63
CA VAL A 48 0.29 9.01 3.57
C VAL A 48 -0.97 8.30 4.12
N THR A 49 -1.36 8.59 5.35
CA THR A 49 -2.53 7.93 5.98
C THR A 49 -3.80 8.17 5.19
N GLU A 50 -4.11 9.42 4.86
CA GLU A 50 -5.31 9.80 4.11
C GLU A 50 -5.32 9.17 2.72
N LEU A 51 -4.18 9.19 2.04
CA LEU A 51 -4.00 8.52 0.74
C LEU A 51 -4.27 7.01 0.86
N THR A 52 -3.69 6.36 1.87
CA THR A 52 -3.86 4.91 2.09
C THR A 52 -5.33 4.57 2.36
N VAL A 53 -6.00 5.34 3.20
CA VAL A 53 -7.43 5.17 3.49
C VAL A 53 -8.26 5.37 2.23
N ALA A 54 -7.99 6.43 1.45
CA ALA A 54 -8.69 6.71 0.20
C ALA A 54 -8.52 5.58 -0.82
N LEU A 55 -7.31 5.06 -0.98
CA LEU A 55 -7.03 3.94 -1.90
C LEU A 55 -7.84 2.70 -1.54
N HIS A 56 -7.83 2.28 -0.27
CA HIS A 56 -8.61 1.12 0.18
C HIS A 56 -10.12 1.36 0.22
N TYR A 57 -10.55 2.61 0.32
CA TYR A 57 -11.95 2.99 0.25
C TYR A 57 -12.50 2.92 -1.18
N VAL A 58 -11.71 3.35 -2.17
CA VAL A 58 -12.11 3.42 -3.58
C VAL A 58 -11.89 2.07 -4.29
N PHE A 59 -10.68 1.52 -4.19
CA PHE A 59 -10.29 0.32 -4.92
C PHE A 59 -10.64 -0.97 -4.16
N ASN A 60 -10.83 -2.07 -4.90
CA ASN A 60 -11.23 -3.37 -4.34
C ASN A 60 -10.02 -4.28 -4.13
N THR A 61 -9.13 -3.92 -3.20
CA THR A 61 -8.00 -4.78 -2.85
C THR A 61 -8.46 -6.04 -2.10
N PRO A 62 -7.85 -7.20 -2.33
CA PRO A 62 -6.66 -7.47 -3.15
C PRO A 62 -6.95 -7.74 -4.64
N GLN A 63 -8.23 -7.69 -5.09
CA GLN A 63 -8.56 -7.89 -6.51
C GLN A 63 -7.89 -6.84 -7.39
N ASP A 64 -8.00 -5.57 -7.01
CA ASP A 64 -7.21 -4.48 -7.58
C ASP A 64 -5.79 -4.55 -7.02
N ILE A 65 -4.81 -4.38 -7.89
CA ILE A 65 -3.39 -4.51 -7.55
C ILE A 65 -2.87 -3.19 -7.03
N LEU A 66 -2.42 -3.17 -5.79
CA LEU A 66 -1.79 -2.02 -5.15
C LEU A 66 -0.35 -2.36 -4.77
N VAL A 67 0.62 -1.67 -5.37
CA VAL A 67 2.05 -1.85 -5.10
C VAL A 67 2.64 -0.58 -4.50
N TRP A 68 3.29 -0.72 -3.36
CA TRP A 68 4.02 0.34 -2.68
C TRP A 68 5.49 0.33 -3.09
N ASP A 69 6.02 1.43 -3.63
CA ASP A 69 7.44 1.53 -3.94
C ASP A 69 8.27 1.55 -2.65
N VAL A 70 9.34 0.78 -2.56
CA VAL A 70 10.08 0.49 -1.33
C VAL A 70 9.22 -0.19 -0.25
N GLY A 71 8.03 0.33 0.03
CA GLY A 71 7.09 -0.20 1.02
C GLY A 71 7.32 0.30 2.45
N HIS A 72 8.24 1.23 2.67
CA HIS A 72 8.51 1.83 3.99
C HIS A 72 7.35 2.70 4.51
N GLN A 73 6.50 3.20 3.63
CA GLN A 73 5.30 4.00 3.91
C GLN A 73 4.03 3.15 4.09
N ALA A 74 4.13 1.82 4.06
CA ALA A 74 2.97 0.92 4.02
C ALA A 74 2.44 0.47 5.42
N TYR A 75 2.77 1.18 6.52
CA TYR A 75 2.31 0.75 7.85
C TYR A 75 0.80 0.82 8.00
N ILE A 76 0.19 1.91 7.55
CA ILE A 76 -1.27 2.06 7.57
C ILE A 76 -1.94 0.99 6.70
N HIS A 77 -1.37 0.70 5.53
CA HIS A 77 -1.83 -0.39 4.66
C HIS A 77 -1.84 -1.73 5.41
N LYS A 78 -0.77 -2.06 6.14
CA LYS A 78 -0.70 -3.29 6.95
C LYS A 78 -1.77 -3.32 8.05
N VAL A 79 -2.02 -2.19 8.72
CA VAL A 79 -3.03 -2.09 9.77
C VAL A 79 -4.45 -2.23 9.22
N ILE A 80 -4.74 -1.62 8.07
CA ILE A 80 -6.08 -1.68 7.44
C ILE A 80 -6.39 -3.07 6.87
N THR A 81 -5.37 -3.80 6.43
CA THR A 81 -5.55 -5.11 5.80
C THR A 81 -5.76 -6.19 6.87
N ASP A 82 -4.83 -7.07 7.10
CA ASP A 82 -5.01 -8.26 7.94
C ASP A 82 -3.97 -8.38 9.07
N ARG A 83 -3.12 -7.35 9.24
CA ARG A 83 -1.96 -7.40 10.14
C ARG A 83 -2.08 -6.51 11.39
N LYS A 84 -3.25 -5.92 11.66
CA LYS A 84 -3.46 -5.06 12.86
C LYS A 84 -3.07 -5.78 14.15
N ALA A 85 -3.53 -7.00 14.34
CA ALA A 85 -3.28 -7.76 15.58
C ALA A 85 -1.81 -8.09 15.85
N VAL A 86 -0.99 -8.18 14.80
CA VAL A 86 0.44 -8.52 14.88
C VAL A 86 1.35 -7.33 14.61
N PHE A 87 0.78 -6.15 14.40
CA PHE A 87 1.51 -4.96 13.96
C PHE A 87 2.58 -4.49 14.97
N ALA A 88 2.38 -4.70 16.26
CA ALA A 88 3.38 -4.40 17.29
C ALA A 88 4.71 -5.15 17.06
N GLY A 89 4.70 -6.26 16.34
CA GLY A 89 5.89 -7.00 15.90
C GLY A 89 6.55 -6.46 14.61
N ASN A 90 6.07 -5.35 14.05
CA ASN A 90 6.61 -4.80 12.82
C ASN A 90 8.11 -4.46 12.98
N ARG A 91 8.95 -4.96 12.05
CA ARG A 91 10.42 -4.84 12.10
C ARG A 91 11.11 -5.50 13.31
N GLN A 92 10.40 -6.32 14.07
CA GLN A 92 11.00 -7.08 15.16
C GLN A 92 11.42 -8.48 14.71
N LYS A 93 12.41 -9.06 15.38
CA LYS A 93 12.80 -10.46 15.13
C LYS A 93 11.61 -11.39 15.40
N GLY A 94 11.23 -12.18 14.42
CA GLY A 94 10.07 -13.08 14.51
C GLY A 94 8.71 -12.39 14.30
N GLY A 95 8.70 -11.10 14.05
CA GLY A 95 7.51 -10.33 13.67
C GLY A 95 7.37 -10.15 12.17
N ILE A 96 6.54 -9.18 11.78
CA ILE A 96 6.30 -8.86 10.37
C ILE A 96 7.38 -7.92 9.78
N SER A 97 7.57 -7.97 8.46
CA SER A 97 8.50 -7.14 7.71
C SER A 97 8.17 -5.65 7.84
N GLY A 98 9.18 -4.80 7.79
CA GLY A 98 8.99 -3.35 7.68
C GLY A 98 8.54 -2.88 6.29
N PHE A 99 8.49 -3.78 5.31
CA PHE A 99 8.08 -3.54 3.93
C PHE A 99 6.92 -4.48 3.56
N THR A 100 6.26 -4.26 2.43
CA THR A 100 5.28 -5.20 1.92
C THR A 100 5.95 -6.51 1.52
N ALA A 101 5.30 -7.63 1.86
CA ALA A 101 5.87 -8.97 1.64
C ALA A 101 4.77 -9.98 1.28
N ARG A 102 4.87 -10.59 0.11
CA ARG A 102 3.88 -11.55 -0.41
C ARG A 102 3.62 -12.75 0.51
N ILE A 103 4.61 -13.12 1.31
CA ILE A 103 4.49 -14.22 2.27
C ILE A 103 3.62 -13.85 3.48
N GLU A 104 3.41 -12.56 3.73
CA GLU A 104 2.67 -12.07 4.90
C GLU A 104 1.18 -11.89 4.63
N SER A 105 0.82 -11.50 3.40
CA SER A 105 -0.56 -11.11 3.11
C SER A 105 -0.87 -11.18 1.61
N GLU A 106 -2.11 -11.56 1.29
CA GLU A 106 -2.63 -11.48 -0.08
C GLU A 106 -2.77 -10.03 -0.59
N PHE A 107 -2.82 -9.05 0.32
CA PHE A 107 -2.86 -7.63 -0.01
C PHE A 107 -1.50 -7.08 -0.45
N ASP A 108 -0.43 -7.85 -0.33
CA ASP A 108 0.92 -7.52 -0.78
C ASP A 108 1.26 -8.29 -2.08
N PRO A 109 0.77 -7.87 -3.26
CA PRO A 109 0.95 -8.64 -4.49
C PRO A 109 2.41 -8.70 -4.94
N PHE A 110 3.23 -7.75 -4.46
CA PHE A 110 4.65 -7.62 -4.80
C PHE A 110 5.49 -7.40 -3.53
N GLY A 111 6.56 -8.16 -3.36
CA GLY A 111 7.53 -7.95 -2.28
C GLY A 111 8.44 -6.78 -2.61
N THR A 112 8.60 -5.86 -1.65
CA THR A 112 9.32 -4.61 -1.87
C THR A 112 10.52 -4.44 -0.95
N GLY A 113 11.22 -3.32 -1.07
CA GLY A 113 12.45 -2.98 -0.34
C GLY A 113 13.42 -2.15 -1.18
N HIS A 114 13.47 -2.39 -2.49
CA HIS A 114 14.23 -1.59 -3.45
C HIS A 114 13.37 -0.47 -4.05
N SER A 115 13.95 0.71 -4.24
CA SER A 115 13.28 1.85 -4.84
C SER A 115 13.09 1.71 -6.36
N SER A 116 12.14 2.47 -6.90
CA SER A 116 11.89 2.66 -8.33
C SER A 116 11.37 1.41 -9.07
N THR A 117 10.87 0.41 -8.34
CA THR A 117 10.44 -0.88 -8.91
C THR A 117 8.94 -1.00 -9.12
N SER A 118 8.14 -0.20 -8.41
CA SER A 118 6.68 -0.34 -8.34
C SER A 118 5.99 -0.19 -9.69
N ILE A 119 6.41 0.80 -10.48
CA ILE A 119 5.79 1.13 -11.78
C ILE A 119 5.99 -0.03 -12.76
N SER A 120 7.20 -0.58 -12.85
CA SER A 120 7.48 -1.77 -13.69
C SER A 120 6.69 -2.99 -13.22
N ALA A 121 6.63 -3.20 -11.90
CA ALA A 121 5.89 -4.33 -11.33
C ALA A 121 4.40 -4.25 -11.67
N VAL A 122 3.79 -3.07 -11.47
CA VAL A 122 2.38 -2.82 -11.79
C VAL A 122 2.12 -2.96 -13.29
N GLY A 123 3.03 -2.48 -14.14
CA GLY A 123 2.96 -2.67 -15.59
C GLY A 123 2.93 -4.15 -15.97
N GLY A 124 3.76 -4.98 -15.33
CA GLY A 124 3.75 -6.43 -15.53
C GLY A 124 2.42 -7.08 -15.13
N PHE A 125 1.83 -6.67 -13.99
CA PHE A 125 0.50 -7.13 -13.58
C PHE A 125 -0.60 -6.69 -14.55
N ALA A 126 -0.54 -5.45 -15.06
CA ALA A 126 -1.50 -4.92 -16.02
C ALA A 126 -1.41 -5.68 -17.35
N GLN A 127 -0.21 -5.92 -17.85
CA GLN A 127 0.01 -6.72 -19.07
C GLN A 127 -0.52 -8.16 -18.91
N ALA A 128 -0.26 -8.78 -17.77
CA ALA A 128 -0.77 -10.13 -17.50
C ALA A 128 -2.29 -10.16 -17.40
N ALA A 129 -2.90 -9.14 -16.78
CA ALA A 129 -4.36 -9.01 -16.68
C ALA A 129 -5.00 -8.81 -18.05
N GLN A 130 -4.41 -7.98 -18.92
CA GLN A 130 -4.86 -7.75 -20.29
C GLN A 130 -4.83 -9.06 -21.10
N LEU A 131 -3.73 -9.80 -21.04
CA LEU A 131 -3.59 -11.09 -21.74
C LEU A 131 -4.61 -12.13 -21.25
N LYS A 132 -4.91 -12.12 -19.94
CA LYS A 132 -5.89 -13.03 -19.33
C LYS A 132 -7.32 -12.50 -19.38
N LYS A 133 -7.54 -11.31 -19.92
CA LYS A 133 -8.85 -10.62 -19.96
C LYS A 133 -9.47 -10.45 -18.57
N ILE A 134 -8.66 -10.16 -17.57
CA ILE A 134 -9.10 -9.88 -16.20
C ILE A 134 -9.27 -8.38 -16.04
N ALA A 135 -10.49 -7.93 -15.73
CA ALA A 135 -10.77 -6.54 -15.43
C ALA A 135 -10.44 -6.22 -13.97
N ARG A 136 -9.45 -5.36 -13.75
CA ARG A 136 -9.05 -4.84 -12.43
C ARG A 136 -8.15 -3.63 -12.58
N MET A 137 -8.06 -2.83 -11.53
CA MET A 137 -7.16 -1.68 -11.48
C MET A 137 -5.75 -2.08 -11.07
N HIS A 138 -4.76 -1.29 -11.51
CA HIS A 138 -3.35 -1.51 -11.22
C HIS A 138 -2.75 -0.18 -10.74
N ILE A 139 -2.33 -0.12 -9.47
CA ILE A 139 -1.96 1.10 -8.79
C ILE A 139 -0.53 0.98 -8.25
N ALA A 140 0.34 1.92 -8.61
CA ALA A 140 1.66 2.10 -8.02
C ALA A 140 1.68 3.36 -7.16
N VAL A 141 2.10 3.24 -5.90
CA VAL A 141 2.37 4.38 -5.03
C VAL A 141 3.88 4.51 -4.89
N ILE A 142 4.42 5.61 -5.37
CA ILE A 142 5.87 5.87 -5.41
C ILE A 142 6.19 7.22 -4.77
N GLY A 143 7.19 7.25 -3.89
CA GLY A 143 7.67 8.50 -3.32
C GLY A 143 8.56 9.28 -4.30
N ASP A 144 8.64 10.59 -4.10
CA ASP A 144 9.41 11.53 -4.91
C ASP A 144 10.89 11.11 -5.07
N GLY A 145 11.52 10.68 -3.98
CA GLY A 145 12.90 10.17 -4.02
C GLY A 145 13.05 8.91 -4.87
N ALA A 146 12.12 7.97 -4.79
CA ALA A 146 12.14 6.75 -5.60
C ALA A 146 11.84 7.05 -7.08
N LEU A 147 11.04 8.08 -7.35
CA LEU A 147 10.72 8.52 -8.71
C LEU A 147 11.95 9.06 -9.46
N THR A 148 13.01 9.50 -8.76
CA THR A 148 14.26 9.96 -9.40
C THR A 148 15.09 8.84 -10.03
N GLY A 149 14.79 7.57 -9.73
CA GLY A 149 15.55 6.43 -10.24
C GLY A 149 15.27 6.12 -11.71
N GLY A 150 16.32 5.73 -12.45
CA GLY A 150 16.22 5.42 -13.89
C GLY A 150 15.16 4.38 -14.23
N MET A 151 15.01 3.33 -13.39
CA MET A 151 13.97 2.31 -13.62
C MET A 151 12.55 2.88 -13.59
N ALA A 152 12.27 3.88 -12.75
CA ALA A 152 10.97 4.54 -12.72
C ALA A 152 10.70 5.27 -14.03
N PHE A 153 11.69 6.02 -14.56
CA PHE A 153 11.56 6.71 -15.83
C PHE A 153 11.40 5.74 -17.01
N GLU A 154 12.18 4.65 -17.04
CA GLU A 154 12.03 3.62 -18.05
C GLU A 154 10.62 3.01 -18.04
N ALA A 155 10.10 2.74 -16.85
CA ALA A 155 8.76 2.20 -16.69
C ALA A 155 7.68 3.19 -17.15
N LEU A 156 7.79 4.47 -16.77
CA LEU A 156 6.87 5.52 -17.23
C LEU A 156 6.89 5.66 -18.74
N ASN A 157 8.08 5.68 -19.35
CA ASN A 157 8.24 5.77 -20.80
C ASN A 157 7.58 4.56 -21.50
N HIS A 158 7.83 3.35 -21.00
CA HIS A 158 7.22 2.14 -21.54
C HIS A 158 5.69 2.14 -21.41
N LEU A 159 5.18 2.44 -20.21
CA LEU A 159 3.74 2.41 -19.96
C LEU A 159 2.98 3.51 -20.70
N GLY A 160 3.60 4.68 -20.90
CA GLY A 160 3.01 5.79 -21.64
C GLY A 160 2.66 5.44 -23.09
N THR A 161 3.28 4.41 -23.68
CA THR A 161 3.03 3.95 -25.05
C THR A 161 2.36 2.58 -25.12
N SER A 162 2.22 1.89 -23.99
CA SER A 162 1.73 0.50 -23.95
C SER A 162 0.23 0.33 -24.11
N GLY A 163 -0.55 1.39 -23.86
CA GLY A 163 -2.03 1.32 -23.78
C GLY A 163 -2.54 0.54 -22.57
N LEU A 164 -1.70 0.24 -21.59
CA LEU A 164 -2.09 -0.41 -20.33
C LEU A 164 -2.71 0.60 -19.36
N ASP A 165 -3.75 0.18 -18.66
CA ASP A 165 -4.40 1.02 -17.64
C ASP A 165 -3.68 0.85 -16.28
N VAL A 166 -2.87 1.85 -15.95
CA VAL A 166 -2.06 1.91 -14.72
C VAL A 166 -2.19 3.28 -14.09
N LEU A 167 -2.49 3.32 -12.81
CA LEU A 167 -2.49 4.55 -12.00
C LEU A 167 -1.16 4.64 -11.24
N VAL A 168 -0.46 5.75 -11.41
CA VAL A 168 0.77 6.08 -10.65
C VAL A 168 0.50 7.30 -9.78
N ILE A 169 0.79 7.19 -8.48
CA ILE A 169 0.57 8.22 -7.46
C ILE A 169 1.89 8.50 -6.74
#